data_6c02d3c707a29890e2735fd8befafda8
#
_entry.id   6c02d3c707a29890e2735fd8befafda8
#
_cell.length_a   1.000
_cell.length_b   1.000
_cell.length_c   1.000
_cell.angle_alpha   90.00
_cell.angle_beta   90.00
_cell.angle_gamma   90.00
#
_symmetry.space_group_name_H-M   'P 1'
#
loop_
_entity.id
_entity.type
_entity.pdbx_description
1 polymer ?
#
loop_
_entity_poly.entity_id
_entity_poly.type
_entity_poly.pdbx_seq_one_letter_code
_entity_poly.pdbx_strand_id
1 'polypeptide(L)'
;MRARAAAVLAAVLTTVALAVAPAASAHAIRIAVDPAENASLTTGPAQVSATFNEPLQTTFAAMTVVGPDGNLWSTGDPRIQGAVVSVALRPLGPVGIYTVNYRVTSADGHVVGGSWSFRLTTPGTGTPGPVASAPSAPGGLPVWPFIAIGVVIVVGVAWWSWRRRAKDDA
;
A
#
# COMPACT_ATOMS: atom_id res chain seq x y z
N MET A 1 24.77 -40.63 27.58
CA MET A 1 25.30 -40.02 26.33
C MET A 1 24.25 -40.01 25.21
N ARG A 2 23.53 -41.10 24.94
CA ARG A 2 22.55 -41.21 23.83
C ARG A 2 21.39 -40.19 23.93
N ALA A 3 20.84 -39.95 25.13
CA ALA A 3 19.73 -38.98 25.32
C ALA A 3 20.15 -37.54 25.02
N ARG A 4 21.37 -37.12 25.36
CA ARG A 4 21.90 -35.78 25.04
C ARG A 4 22.14 -35.60 23.55
N ALA A 5 22.66 -36.62 22.87
CA ALA A 5 22.85 -36.62 21.44
C ALA A 5 21.52 -36.54 20.67
N ALA A 6 20.48 -37.27 21.13
CA ALA A 6 19.15 -37.18 20.54
C ALA A 6 18.49 -35.79 20.74
N ALA A 7 18.67 -35.17 21.90
CA ALA A 7 18.16 -33.81 22.16
C ALA A 7 18.86 -32.77 21.28
N VAL A 8 20.17 -32.85 21.08
CA VAL A 8 20.92 -31.97 20.20
C VAL A 8 20.48 -32.14 18.75
N LEU A 9 20.32 -33.39 18.30
CA LEU A 9 19.86 -33.67 16.94
C LEU A 9 18.44 -33.14 16.71
N ALA A 10 17.52 -33.31 17.65
CA ALA A 10 16.17 -32.78 17.57
C ALA A 10 16.18 -31.22 17.50
N ALA A 11 16.99 -30.57 18.33
CA ALA A 11 17.12 -29.10 18.30
C ALA A 11 17.65 -28.60 16.96
N VAL A 12 18.68 -29.27 16.41
CA VAL A 12 19.23 -28.91 15.08
C VAL A 12 18.20 -29.09 13.98
N LEU A 13 17.48 -30.21 13.97
CA LEU A 13 16.44 -30.46 12.97
C LEU A 13 15.30 -29.44 13.07
N THR A 14 14.88 -29.06 14.27
CA THR A 14 13.86 -28.03 14.47
C THR A 14 14.33 -26.67 13.98
N THR A 15 15.59 -26.30 14.26
CA THR A 15 16.16 -25.03 13.81
C THR A 15 16.26 -24.99 12.27
N VAL A 16 16.68 -26.10 11.65
CA VAL A 16 16.75 -26.21 10.18
C VAL A 16 15.33 -26.12 9.57
N ALA A 17 14.35 -26.82 10.15
CA ALA A 17 12.97 -26.76 9.67
C ALA A 17 12.38 -25.33 9.75
N LEU A 18 12.68 -24.57 10.81
CA LEU A 18 12.27 -23.18 10.94
C LEU A 18 13.01 -22.26 9.95
N ALA A 19 14.26 -22.53 9.64
CA ALA A 19 15.07 -21.74 8.73
C ALA A 19 14.69 -21.92 7.24
N VAL A 20 14.11 -23.07 6.87
CA VAL A 20 13.63 -23.36 5.50
C VAL A 20 12.12 -23.18 5.33
N ALA A 21 11.41 -22.71 6.37
CA ALA A 21 10.00 -22.41 6.24
C ALA A 21 9.81 -21.27 5.21
N PRO A 22 8.93 -21.45 4.19
CA PRO A 22 8.67 -20.39 3.24
C PRO A 22 8.12 -19.17 4.00
N ALA A 23 8.61 -17.97 3.65
CA ALA A 23 8.05 -16.74 4.17
C ALA A 23 6.56 -16.69 3.79
N ALA A 24 5.68 -16.68 4.77
CA ALA A 24 4.27 -16.44 4.54
C ALA A 24 4.13 -15.00 4.01
N SER A 25 3.80 -14.85 2.71
CA SER A 25 3.46 -13.54 2.16
C SER A 25 2.07 -13.18 2.66
N ALA A 26 2.01 -12.34 3.66
CA ALA A 26 0.75 -11.88 4.28
C ALA A 26 0.25 -10.57 3.64
N HIS A 27 0.83 -10.15 2.49
CA HIS A 27 0.44 -8.94 1.80
C HIS A 27 -0.58 -9.26 0.71
N ALA A 28 -1.69 -8.53 0.69
CA ALA A 28 -2.69 -8.65 -0.35
C ALA A 28 -2.10 -8.28 -1.73
N ILE A 29 -2.17 -9.22 -2.68
CA ILE A 29 -1.75 -9.01 -4.06
C ILE A 29 -3.00 -8.92 -4.92
N ARG A 30 -3.11 -7.88 -5.75
CA ARG A 30 -4.18 -7.74 -6.73
C ARG A 30 -4.02 -8.80 -7.82
N ILE A 31 -5.03 -9.66 -7.97
CA ILE A 31 -5.02 -10.77 -8.93
C ILE A 31 -5.95 -10.56 -10.13
N ALA A 32 -6.98 -9.69 -9.99
CA ALA A 32 -7.88 -9.35 -11.09
C ALA A 32 -8.47 -7.96 -10.90
N VAL A 33 -8.95 -7.36 -11.99
CA VAL A 33 -9.69 -6.09 -12.02
C VAL A 33 -10.83 -6.17 -13.03
N ASP A 34 -11.90 -5.42 -12.74
CA ASP A 34 -12.99 -5.22 -13.67
C ASP A 34 -13.36 -3.72 -13.71
N PRO A 35 -13.32 -3.08 -14.88
CA PRO A 35 -12.88 -3.59 -16.20
C PRO A 35 -11.40 -4.02 -16.20
N ALA A 36 -11.05 -4.95 -17.09
CA ALA A 36 -9.67 -5.39 -17.23
C ALA A 36 -8.73 -4.22 -17.56
N GLU A 37 -7.49 -4.32 -17.12
CA GLU A 37 -6.47 -3.29 -17.37
C GLU A 37 -6.29 -3.05 -18.88
N ASN A 38 -6.32 -1.79 -19.28
CA ASN A 38 -6.28 -1.33 -20.68
C ASN A 38 -7.48 -1.77 -21.56
N ALA A 39 -8.57 -2.27 -20.96
CA ALA A 39 -9.78 -2.58 -21.71
C ALA A 39 -10.33 -1.35 -22.43
N SER A 40 -10.87 -1.56 -23.64
CA SER A 40 -11.59 -0.55 -24.42
C SER A 40 -13.08 -0.85 -24.37
N LEU A 41 -13.87 0.07 -23.86
CA LEU A 41 -15.30 -0.08 -23.63
C LEU A 41 -16.08 0.92 -24.48
N THR A 42 -17.17 0.49 -25.08
CA THR A 42 -18.12 1.37 -25.77
C THR A 42 -19.16 1.96 -24.82
N THR A 43 -19.37 1.33 -23.66
CA THR A 43 -20.31 1.77 -22.64
C THR A 43 -19.61 1.77 -21.30
N GLY A 44 -19.79 2.83 -20.51
CA GLY A 44 -19.23 2.93 -19.15
C GLY A 44 -19.83 1.87 -18.21
N PRO A 45 -19.03 1.20 -17.39
CA PRO A 45 -19.53 0.26 -16.40
C PRO A 45 -20.23 1.00 -15.26
N ALA A 46 -21.14 0.32 -14.55
CA ALA A 46 -21.82 0.88 -13.38
C ALA A 46 -20.93 0.93 -12.13
N GLN A 47 -19.90 0.11 -12.08
CA GLN A 47 -18.91 0.04 -11.00
C GLN A 47 -17.58 -0.46 -11.53
N VAL A 48 -16.54 -0.27 -10.73
CA VAL A 48 -15.23 -0.91 -10.94
C VAL A 48 -14.88 -1.75 -9.72
N SER A 49 -14.08 -2.80 -9.91
CA SER A 49 -13.66 -3.66 -8.82
C SER A 49 -12.22 -4.17 -8.98
N ALA A 50 -11.60 -4.49 -7.85
CA ALA A 50 -10.32 -5.19 -7.80
C ALA A 50 -10.44 -6.39 -6.86
N THR A 51 -9.91 -7.54 -7.29
CA THR A 51 -9.87 -8.79 -6.53
C THR A 51 -8.44 -9.05 -6.08
N PHE A 52 -8.31 -9.48 -4.83
CA PHE A 52 -7.04 -9.81 -4.19
C PHE A 52 -6.94 -11.30 -3.89
N ASN A 53 -5.74 -11.77 -3.59
CA ASN A 53 -5.48 -13.17 -3.23
C ASN A 53 -5.94 -13.56 -1.81
N GLU A 54 -6.36 -12.57 -0.99
CA GLU A 54 -6.80 -12.76 0.39
C GLU A 54 -7.93 -11.79 0.76
N PRO A 55 -8.70 -12.06 1.82
CA PRO A 55 -9.68 -11.13 2.34
C PRO A 55 -9.06 -9.80 2.78
N LEU A 56 -9.75 -8.71 2.53
CA LEU A 56 -9.35 -7.36 2.92
C LEU A 56 -10.05 -6.95 4.22
N GLN A 57 -9.41 -6.06 4.99
CA GLN A 57 -10.08 -5.41 6.11
C GLN A 57 -11.15 -4.44 5.59
N THR A 58 -12.32 -4.45 6.23
CA THR A 58 -13.48 -3.63 5.81
C THR A 58 -13.33 -2.15 6.15
N THR A 59 -12.36 -1.81 6.98
CA THR A 59 -12.03 -0.44 7.37
C THR A 59 -10.89 0.11 6.52
N PHE A 60 -10.86 1.46 6.35
CA PHE A 60 -9.77 2.19 5.67
C PHE A 60 -9.56 1.86 4.19
N ALA A 61 -10.61 1.47 3.48
CA ALA A 61 -10.57 1.35 2.03
C ALA A 61 -10.82 2.72 1.37
N ALA A 62 -10.06 2.99 0.32
CA ALA A 62 -10.33 4.09 -0.61
C ALA A 62 -10.26 3.55 -2.04
N MET A 63 -11.19 3.97 -2.88
CA MET A 63 -11.17 3.69 -4.31
C MET A 63 -11.81 4.86 -5.05
N THR A 64 -11.13 5.39 -6.03
CA THR A 64 -11.58 6.53 -6.84
C THR A 64 -11.34 6.28 -8.31
N VAL A 65 -12.15 6.89 -9.16
CA VAL A 65 -11.96 6.86 -10.61
C VAL A 65 -11.87 8.28 -11.11
N VAL A 66 -10.76 8.57 -11.80
CA VAL A 66 -10.46 9.87 -12.39
C VAL A 66 -10.60 9.76 -13.90
N GLY A 67 -11.40 10.63 -14.51
CA GLY A 67 -11.62 10.67 -15.94
C GLY A 67 -10.57 11.48 -16.70
N PRO A 68 -10.65 11.51 -18.03
CA PRO A 68 -9.73 12.27 -18.89
C PRO A 68 -9.83 13.78 -18.69
N ASP A 69 -10.90 14.26 -18.07
CA ASP A 69 -11.16 15.64 -17.69
C ASP A 69 -10.58 16.04 -16.33
N GLY A 70 -9.89 15.11 -15.64
CA GLY A 70 -9.33 15.33 -14.30
C GLY A 70 -10.36 15.30 -13.15
N ASN A 71 -11.61 14.97 -13.44
CA ASN A 71 -12.68 14.92 -12.45
C ASN A 71 -12.88 13.50 -11.89
N LEU A 72 -13.51 13.43 -10.71
CA LEU A 72 -13.93 12.17 -10.11
C LEU A 72 -15.20 11.66 -10.80
N TRP A 73 -15.16 10.40 -11.22
CA TRP A 73 -16.28 9.68 -11.79
C TRP A 73 -16.79 8.55 -10.89
N SER A 74 -16.08 8.26 -9.79
CA SER A 74 -16.59 7.41 -8.71
C SER A 74 -17.64 8.13 -7.87
N THR A 75 -18.56 7.38 -7.27
CA THR A 75 -19.61 7.90 -6.38
C THR A 75 -19.84 6.97 -5.20
N GLY A 76 -20.11 7.54 -4.03
CA GLY A 76 -20.28 6.79 -2.79
C GLY A 76 -18.96 6.24 -2.24
N ASP A 77 -19.08 5.49 -1.16
CA ASP A 77 -17.94 4.87 -0.48
C ASP A 77 -17.58 3.53 -1.12
N PRO A 78 -16.29 3.14 -1.12
CA PRO A 78 -15.87 1.82 -1.53
C PRO A 78 -16.51 0.73 -0.67
N ARG A 79 -16.81 -0.40 -1.27
CA ARG A 79 -17.36 -1.59 -0.59
C ARG A 79 -16.36 -2.73 -0.65
N ILE A 80 -16.16 -3.40 0.48
CA ILE A 80 -15.34 -4.60 0.58
C ILE A 80 -16.25 -5.80 0.83
N GLN A 81 -16.08 -6.85 0.03
CA GLN A 81 -16.74 -8.14 0.17
C GLN A 81 -15.67 -9.25 0.05
N GLY A 82 -15.19 -9.75 1.20
CA GLY A 82 -14.11 -10.71 1.23
C GLY A 82 -12.83 -10.15 0.63
N ALA A 83 -12.37 -10.73 -0.48
CA ALA A 83 -11.17 -10.31 -1.21
C ALA A 83 -11.43 -9.26 -2.30
N VAL A 84 -12.65 -8.75 -2.43
CA VAL A 84 -13.03 -7.80 -3.49
C VAL A 84 -13.31 -6.43 -2.91
N VAL A 85 -12.68 -5.40 -3.48
CA VAL A 85 -13.05 -4.00 -3.27
C VAL A 85 -13.70 -3.45 -4.54
N SER A 86 -14.76 -2.67 -4.39
CA SER A 86 -15.48 -2.04 -5.50
C SER A 86 -15.96 -0.63 -5.16
N VAL A 87 -16.16 0.20 -6.19
CA VAL A 87 -16.80 1.51 -6.07
C VAL A 87 -17.76 1.72 -7.23
N ALA A 88 -18.92 2.30 -6.95
CA ALA A 88 -19.89 2.67 -7.97
C ALA A 88 -19.39 3.84 -8.82
N LEU A 89 -19.82 3.87 -10.08
CA LEU A 89 -19.54 4.96 -11.00
C LEU A 89 -20.80 5.79 -11.29
N ARG A 90 -20.58 7.06 -11.52
CA ARG A 90 -21.52 7.92 -12.26
C ARG A 90 -21.59 7.43 -13.70
N PRO A 91 -22.71 7.63 -14.43
CA PRO A 91 -22.68 7.45 -15.86
C PRO A 91 -21.49 8.22 -16.46
N LEU A 92 -20.62 7.54 -17.22
CA LEU A 92 -19.43 8.18 -17.77
C LEU A 92 -19.80 9.15 -18.89
N GLY A 93 -18.96 10.14 -19.15
CA GLY A 93 -19.16 11.20 -20.14
C GLY A 93 -18.09 11.21 -21.23
N PRO A 94 -16.92 11.83 -20.99
CA PRO A 94 -15.91 12.03 -22.02
C PRO A 94 -15.28 10.73 -22.51
N VAL A 95 -14.98 10.66 -23.82
CA VAL A 95 -14.11 9.64 -24.39
C VAL A 95 -12.69 9.84 -23.85
N GLY A 96 -12.03 8.76 -23.49
CA GLY A 96 -10.65 8.82 -23.01
C GLY A 96 -10.32 7.77 -21.97
N ILE A 97 -9.21 7.97 -21.28
CA ILE A 97 -8.69 7.05 -20.27
C ILE A 97 -9.28 7.43 -18.90
N TYR A 98 -9.83 6.42 -18.25
CA TYR A 98 -10.28 6.48 -16.86
C TYR A 98 -9.29 5.71 -15.99
N THR A 99 -8.73 6.36 -14.99
CA THR A 99 -7.76 5.76 -14.06
C THR A 99 -8.45 5.46 -12.75
N VAL A 100 -8.40 4.19 -12.35
CA VAL A 100 -8.87 3.72 -11.05
C VAL A 100 -7.70 3.71 -10.09
N ASN A 101 -7.83 4.37 -8.95
CA ASN A 101 -6.86 4.35 -7.87
C ASN A 101 -7.48 3.66 -6.66
N TYR A 102 -6.71 2.81 -5.97
CA TYR A 102 -7.18 2.14 -4.77
C TYR A 102 -6.13 2.15 -3.66
N ARG A 103 -6.63 2.10 -2.45
CA ARG A 103 -5.86 1.88 -1.23
C ARG A 103 -6.71 1.01 -0.30
N VAL A 104 -6.20 -0.15 0.07
CA VAL A 104 -6.88 -1.15 0.90
C VAL A 104 -5.94 -1.62 2.00
N THR A 105 -6.48 -2.26 3.02
CA THR A 105 -5.71 -2.87 4.10
C THR A 105 -5.86 -4.39 3.99
N SER A 106 -4.73 -5.09 3.93
CA SER A 106 -4.65 -6.55 3.92
C SER A 106 -5.07 -7.15 5.27
N ALA A 107 -5.28 -8.46 5.32
CA ALA A 107 -5.68 -9.16 6.55
C ALA A 107 -4.66 -8.97 7.69
N ASP A 108 -3.38 -8.86 7.37
CA ASP A 108 -2.27 -8.63 8.30
C ASP A 108 -2.08 -7.15 8.73
N GLY A 109 -2.93 -6.24 8.22
CA GLY A 109 -2.90 -4.81 8.57
C GLY A 109 -2.00 -3.94 7.69
N HIS A 110 -1.34 -4.48 6.67
CA HIS A 110 -0.53 -3.67 5.77
C HIS A 110 -1.38 -2.95 4.73
N VAL A 111 -1.00 -1.72 4.42
CA VAL A 111 -1.67 -0.92 3.41
C VAL A 111 -1.13 -1.25 2.03
N VAL A 112 -2.03 -1.63 1.13
CA VAL A 112 -1.74 -1.92 -0.28
C VAL A 112 -2.43 -0.88 -1.15
N GLY A 113 -1.68 -0.22 -2.01
CA GLY A 113 -2.19 0.76 -2.96
C GLY A 113 -1.74 0.48 -4.37
N GLY A 114 -2.51 0.98 -5.33
CA GLY A 114 -2.17 0.85 -6.74
C GLY A 114 -3.20 1.50 -7.64
N SER A 115 -3.01 1.32 -8.94
CA SER A 115 -3.93 1.84 -9.96
C SER A 115 -3.97 0.92 -11.16
N TRP A 116 -5.03 1.09 -11.97
CA TRP A 116 -5.13 0.57 -13.33
C TRP A 116 -6.02 1.50 -14.15
N SER A 117 -6.08 1.31 -15.45
CA SER A 117 -6.90 2.14 -16.33
C SER A 117 -7.68 1.33 -17.35
N PHE A 118 -8.78 1.91 -17.81
CA PHE A 118 -9.54 1.46 -18.95
C PHE A 118 -9.90 2.65 -19.86
N ARG A 119 -10.30 2.43 -21.08
CA ARG A 119 -10.65 3.46 -22.05
C ARG A 119 -12.15 3.39 -22.39
N LEU A 120 -12.83 4.54 -22.32
CA LEU A 120 -14.14 4.71 -22.93
C LEU A 120 -13.96 5.21 -24.39
N THR A 121 -14.57 4.53 -25.35
CA THR A 121 -14.41 4.82 -26.78
C THR A 121 -15.60 5.58 -27.38
N THR A 122 -16.75 5.56 -26.70
CA THR A 122 -17.97 6.27 -27.13
C THR A 122 -18.35 7.26 -26.04
N PRO A 123 -18.69 8.52 -26.39
CA PRO A 123 -19.07 9.51 -25.37
C PRO A 123 -20.38 9.10 -24.70
N GLY A 124 -20.44 9.24 -23.40
CA GLY A 124 -21.66 9.12 -22.60
C GLY A 124 -22.27 10.49 -22.26
N THR A 125 -23.33 10.48 -21.49
CA THR A 125 -24.12 11.69 -21.13
C THR A 125 -23.96 12.08 -19.66
N GLY A 126 -23.07 11.41 -18.92
CA GLY A 126 -22.91 11.63 -17.49
C GLY A 126 -22.27 12.99 -17.15
N THR A 127 -22.51 13.44 -15.94
CA THR A 127 -21.90 14.64 -15.36
C THR A 127 -20.80 14.25 -14.37
N PRO A 128 -19.61 14.87 -14.45
CA PRO A 128 -18.52 14.60 -13.54
C PRO A 128 -18.82 14.99 -12.09
N GLY A 129 -18.09 14.41 -11.17
CA GLY A 129 -17.98 14.88 -9.80
C GLY A 129 -17.01 16.06 -9.68
N PRO A 130 -16.53 16.37 -8.47
CA PRO A 130 -15.53 17.40 -8.25
C PRO A 130 -14.19 17.03 -8.92
N VAL A 131 -13.33 18.03 -9.10
CA VAL A 131 -11.95 17.82 -9.57
C VAL A 131 -11.24 16.86 -8.59
N ALA A 132 -10.54 15.87 -9.14
CA ALA A 132 -9.73 14.96 -8.34
C ALA A 132 -8.61 15.76 -7.65
N SER A 133 -8.64 15.82 -6.33
CA SER A 133 -7.52 16.38 -5.57
C SER A 133 -6.31 15.47 -5.73
N ALA A 134 -5.15 16.05 -6.05
CA ALA A 134 -3.91 15.31 -5.98
C ALA A 134 -3.78 14.67 -4.58
N PRO A 135 -3.30 13.41 -4.47
CA PRO A 135 -3.02 12.84 -3.17
C PRO A 135 -2.12 13.81 -2.41
N SER A 136 -2.58 14.32 -1.27
CA SER A 136 -1.70 15.06 -0.38
C SER A 136 -0.53 14.13 -0.07
N ALA A 137 0.67 14.50 -0.47
CA ALA A 137 1.86 13.77 -0.06
C ALA A 137 1.77 13.63 1.47
N PRO A 138 1.92 12.42 2.04
CA PRO A 138 1.94 12.29 3.48
C PRO A 138 3.01 13.25 3.97
N GLY A 139 2.60 14.26 4.74
CA GLY A 139 3.49 15.21 5.37
C GLY A 139 4.37 14.45 6.35
N GLY A 140 5.39 13.77 5.83
CA GLY A 140 6.39 13.13 6.65
C GLY A 140 7.05 14.20 7.50
N LEU A 141 7.22 13.94 8.79
CA LEU A 141 8.00 14.82 9.64
C LEU A 141 9.36 15.03 8.98
N PRO A 142 9.80 16.28 8.83
CA PRO A 142 11.09 16.54 8.18
C PRO A 142 12.18 15.79 8.94
N VAL A 143 13.03 15.05 8.24
CA VAL A 143 14.09 14.22 8.86
C VAL A 143 15.22 15.02 9.46
N TRP A 144 15.38 16.29 9.05
CA TRP A 144 16.48 17.16 9.51
C TRP A 144 16.55 17.37 11.04
N PRO A 145 15.44 17.45 11.83
CA PRO A 145 15.56 17.56 13.28
C PRO A 145 16.18 16.32 13.91
N PHE A 146 15.86 15.13 13.40
CA PHE A 146 16.45 13.88 13.89
C PHE A 146 17.94 13.79 13.56
N ILE A 147 18.35 14.24 12.38
CA ILE A 147 19.74 14.36 11.98
C ILE A 147 20.48 15.36 12.91
N ALA A 148 19.89 16.52 13.15
CA ALA A 148 20.48 17.54 14.04
C ALA A 148 20.66 17.00 15.47
N ILE A 149 19.68 16.32 16.02
CA ILE A 149 19.78 15.68 17.34
C ILE A 149 20.90 14.63 17.36
N GLY A 150 20.99 13.78 16.33
CA GLY A 150 22.05 12.79 16.20
C GLY A 150 23.45 13.42 16.18
N VAL A 151 23.63 14.49 15.42
CA VAL A 151 24.91 15.24 15.37
C VAL A 151 25.26 15.83 16.74
N VAL A 152 24.30 16.44 17.45
CA VAL A 152 24.53 17.01 18.79
C VAL A 152 24.98 15.92 19.79
N ILE A 153 24.33 14.76 19.76
CA ILE A 153 24.70 13.62 20.61
C ILE A 153 26.14 13.16 20.30
N VAL A 154 26.49 12.95 19.02
CA VAL A 154 27.81 12.49 18.61
C VAL A 154 28.90 13.50 19.03
N VAL A 155 28.68 14.79 18.77
CA VAL A 155 29.61 15.85 19.16
C VAL A 155 29.75 15.93 20.68
N GLY A 156 28.65 15.83 21.42
CA GLY A 156 28.64 15.83 22.89
C GLY A 156 29.43 14.66 23.47
N VAL A 157 29.25 13.44 22.95
CA VAL A 157 30.01 12.25 23.38
C VAL A 157 31.49 12.37 23.02
N ALA A 158 31.82 12.84 21.83
CA ALA A 158 33.20 13.07 21.41
C ALA A 158 33.92 14.10 22.30
N TRP A 159 33.27 15.22 22.56
CA TRP A 159 33.79 16.25 23.45
C TRP A 159 33.98 15.76 24.88
N TRP A 160 33.00 15.02 25.43
CA TRP A 160 33.08 14.44 26.78
C TRP A 160 34.20 13.40 26.89
N SER A 161 34.36 12.53 25.90
CA SER A 161 35.46 11.54 25.87
C SER A 161 36.83 12.18 25.75
N TRP A 162 36.96 13.27 24.97
CA TRP A 162 38.19 14.06 24.88
C TRP A 162 38.55 14.74 26.23
N ARG A 163 37.55 15.36 26.88
CA ARG A 163 37.76 15.97 28.24
C ARG A 163 38.17 14.95 29.29
N ARG A 164 37.68 13.72 29.23
CA ARG A 164 38.10 12.66 30.16
C ARG A 164 39.55 12.30 29.96
N ARG A 165 39.99 12.05 28.73
CA ARG A 165 41.41 11.74 28.43
C ARG A 165 42.34 12.84 28.86
N ALA A 166 42.02 14.10 28.67
CA ALA A 166 42.83 15.23 29.11
C ALA A 166 42.96 15.37 30.64
N LYS A 167 42.14 14.67 31.43
CA LYS A 167 42.26 14.63 32.91
C LYS A 167 43.06 13.44 33.40
N ASP A 168 43.15 12.39 32.61
CA ASP A 168 43.91 11.17 32.96
C ASP A 168 45.41 11.34 32.61
N ASP A 169 45.76 12.33 31.75
CA ASP A 169 47.15 12.67 31.36
C ASP A 169 47.76 13.83 32.16
N ALA A 170 47.07 14.37 33.16
CA ALA A 170 47.53 15.46 34.03
C ALA A 170 47.68 15.00 35.50
#